data_f617b399f154737737480a1048378436
#
_entry.id   f617b399f154737737480a1048378436
#
_cell.length_a   1.000
_cell.length_b   1.000
_cell.length_c   1.000
_cell.angle_alpha   90.00
_cell.angle_beta   90.00
_cell.angle_gamma   90.00
#
_symmetry.space_group_name_H-M   'P 1'
#
loop_
_entity.id
_entity.type
_entity.pdbx_description
1 polymer ?
#
loop_
_entity_poly.entity_id
_entity_poly.type
_entity_poly.pdbx_seq_one_letter_code
_entity_poly.pdbx_strand_id
1 'polypeptide(L)'
;MAYQAEYIWVDGVKPTPTLRSKTKIIENGTKALPIWGFDGSSTSQATGEASDCILNPVFSCKDPIRGGKNILVMCEVLVASTGKPHPTNSRAACAAVAKKYAAEKMIYGIEQEYTMMRLNGRPFGFPEL
;
A
#
# COMPACT_ATOMS: atom_id res chain seq x y z
N MET A 1 12.77 20.92 -10.47
CA MET A 1 11.40 20.42 -10.73
C MET A 1 11.14 19.27 -9.75
N ALA A 2 9.94 19.20 -9.21
CA ALA A 2 9.51 18.15 -8.28
C ALA A 2 8.52 17.18 -8.96
N TYR A 3 8.23 16.04 -8.32
CA TYR A 3 7.25 15.06 -8.76
C TYR A 3 6.45 14.54 -7.58
N GLN A 4 5.30 13.97 -7.87
CA GLN A 4 4.43 13.35 -6.86
C GLN A 4 4.82 11.89 -6.65
N ALA A 5 4.97 11.50 -5.40
CA ALA A 5 5.13 10.13 -4.96
C ALA A 5 3.92 9.75 -4.11
N GLU A 6 3.07 8.87 -4.61
CA GLU A 6 1.91 8.34 -3.90
C GLU A 6 2.34 7.17 -3.05
N TYR A 7 2.42 7.37 -1.74
CA TYR A 7 2.75 6.35 -0.76
C TYR A 7 1.50 5.53 -0.45
N ILE A 8 1.56 4.23 -0.72
CA ILE A 8 0.43 3.31 -0.62
C ILE A 8 0.77 2.24 0.41
N TRP A 9 -0.15 1.93 1.30
CA TRP A 9 -0.02 0.87 2.30
C TRP A 9 -1.34 0.16 2.54
N VAL A 10 -1.29 -1.00 3.19
CA VAL A 10 -2.46 -1.76 3.63
C VAL A 10 -2.77 -1.37 5.07
N ASP A 11 -4.02 -1.02 5.37
CA ASP A 11 -4.47 -0.65 6.71
C ASP A 11 -4.70 -1.85 7.64
N GLY A 12 -5.18 -1.59 8.85
CA GLY A 12 -5.46 -2.61 9.87
C GLY A 12 -6.94 -2.98 9.99
N VAL A 13 -7.80 -2.53 9.08
CA VAL A 13 -9.25 -2.82 9.13
C VAL A 13 -9.51 -4.32 9.01
N LYS A 14 -10.40 -4.84 9.82
CA LYS A 14 -10.82 -6.25 9.82
C LYS A 14 -12.30 -6.36 9.42
N PRO A 15 -12.71 -7.43 8.78
CA PRO A 15 -11.93 -8.58 8.31
C PRO A 15 -11.14 -8.32 7.03
N THR A 16 -11.46 -7.25 6.30
CA THR A 16 -10.89 -6.93 4.97
C THR A 16 -10.07 -5.67 5.03
N PRO A 17 -8.74 -5.77 5.12
CA PRO A 17 -7.85 -4.62 5.03
C PRO A 17 -7.98 -3.91 3.68
N THR A 18 -7.84 -2.59 3.68
CA THR A 18 -7.94 -1.78 2.46
C THR A 18 -6.66 -1.01 2.19
N LEU A 19 -6.49 -0.58 0.94
CA LEU A 19 -5.39 0.29 0.57
C LEU A 19 -5.65 1.71 1.05
N ARG A 20 -4.63 2.31 1.63
CA ARG A 20 -4.56 3.74 1.96
C ARG A 20 -3.45 4.39 1.19
N SER A 21 -3.56 5.68 0.97
CA SER A 21 -2.50 6.43 0.33
C SER A 21 -2.39 7.86 0.83
N LYS A 22 -1.22 8.44 0.61
CA LYS A 22 -0.95 9.87 0.78
C LYS A 22 0.17 10.29 -0.17
N THR A 23 0.07 11.50 -0.70
CA THR A 23 1.01 12.01 -1.70
C THR A 23 2.09 12.87 -1.06
N LYS A 24 3.34 12.60 -1.39
CA LYS A 24 4.50 13.41 -1.04
C LYS A 24 5.08 14.07 -2.29
N ILE A 25 5.44 15.33 -2.18
CA ILE A 25 6.20 16.02 -3.22
C ILE A 25 7.68 15.74 -2.98
N ILE A 26 8.33 15.18 -4.00
CA ILE A 26 9.75 14.81 -3.97
C ILE A 26 10.50 15.68 -4.97
N GLU A 27 11.63 16.23 -4.55
CA GLU A 27 12.50 17.00 -5.45
C GLU A 27 13.31 16.08 -6.37
N ASN A 28 13.53 16.53 -7.62
CA ASN A 28 14.39 15.81 -8.54
C ASN A 28 15.81 15.68 -7.96
N GLY A 29 16.38 14.49 -8.09
CA GLY A 29 17.72 14.19 -7.58
C GLY A 29 17.72 13.59 -6.16
N THR A 30 16.56 13.46 -5.52
CA THR A 30 16.45 12.68 -4.27
C THR A 30 16.92 11.25 -4.52
N LYS A 31 17.99 10.84 -3.83
CA LYS A 31 18.63 9.53 -4.05
C LYS A 31 17.82 8.35 -3.51
N ALA A 32 17.08 8.57 -2.43
CA ALA A 32 16.24 7.55 -1.78
C ALA A 32 14.91 8.15 -1.35
N LEU A 33 13.83 7.38 -1.52
CA LEU A 33 12.52 7.79 -1.04
C LEU A 33 12.53 7.84 0.48
N PRO A 34 12.13 8.97 1.11
CA PRO A 34 12.16 9.09 2.56
C PRO A 34 11.08 8.22 3.21
N ILE A 35 11.36 7.74 4.42
CA ILE A 35 10.31 7.23 5.30
C ILE A 35 9.34 8.37 5.65
N TRP A 36 8.08 8.03 5.99
CA TRP A 36 7.09 9.04 6.32
C TRP A 36 6.16 8.58 7.44
N GLY A 37 5.94 9.44 8.43
CA GLY A 37 5.01 9.18 9.53
C GLY A 37 3.54 9.36 9.11
N PHE A 38 2.63 8.63 9.77
CA PHE A 38 1.20 8.83 9.67
C PHE A 38 0.50 8.44 10.98
N ASP A 39 -0.72 8.95 11.16
CA ASP A 39 -1.57 8.60 12.29
C ASP A 39 -2.26 7.25 12.05
N GLY A 40 -1.79 6.20 12.72
CA GLY A 40 -2.31 4.84 12.61
C GLY A 40 -3.69 4.67 13.25
N SER A 41 -4.16 5.60 14.09
CA SER A 41 -5.50 5.52 14.69
C SER A 41 -6.60 5.60 13.64
N SER A 42 -6.40 6.40 12.60
CA SER A 42 -7.35 6.55 11.48
C SER A 42 -7.39 5.34 10.53
N THR A 43 -6.47 4.41 10.68
CA THR A 43 -6.30 3.23 9.81
C THR A 43 -6.40 1.91 10.57
N SER A 44 -6.90 1.91 11.81
CA SER A 44 -7.00 0.74 12.69
C SER A 44 -5.64 0.05 12.96
N GLN A 45 -4.55 0.83 12.99
CA GLN A 45 -3.19 0.35 13.19
C GLN A 45 -2.55 0.84 14.49
N ALA A 46 -3.18 1.76 15.20
CA ALA A 46 -2.71 2.26 16.48
C ALA A 46 -3.86 2.74 17.37
N THR A 47 -3.56 2.96 18.64
CA THR A 47 -4.48 3.64 19.58
C THR A 47 -4.24 5.15 19.54
N GLY A 48 -5.22 5.96 20.02
CA GLY A 48 -5.08 7.42 20.04
C GLY A 48 -3.92 7.94 20.90
N GLU A 49 -3.48 7.17 21.91
CA GLU A 49 -2.39 7.55 22.81
C GLU A 49 -0.98 7.32 22.24
N ALA A 50 -0.86 6.37 21.29
CA ALA A 50 0.41 6.03 20.64
C ALA A 50 0.16 5.81 19.14
N SER A 51 -0.31 6.87 18.47
CA SER A 51 -0.87 6.76 17.12
C SER A 51 0.17 6.76 15.99
N ASP A 52 1.41 7.09 16.28
CA ASP A 52 2.44 7.21 15.24
C ASP A 52 2.83 5.85 14.64
N CYS A 53 2.67 5.76 13.33
CA CYS A 53 3.18 4.68 12.49
C CYS A 53 4.11 5.23 11.41
N ILE A 54 5.00 4.37 10.90
CA ILE A 54 5.97 4.73 9.86
C ILE A 54 5.64 3.99 8.57
N LEU A 55 5.64 4.72 7.46
CA LEU A 55 5.65 4.18 6.10
C LEU A 55 7.11 4.02 5.65
N ASN A 56 7.52 2.78 5.42
CA ASN A 56 8.83 2.45 4.89
C ASN A 56 8.69 2.05 3.42
N PRO A 57 9.21 2.86 2.46
CA PRO A 57 9.19 2.52 1.05
C PRO A 57 9.93 1.21 0.76
N VAL A 58 9.28 0.28 0.04
CA VAL A 58 9.86 -1.03 -0.28
C VAL A 58 9.86 -1.34 -1.78
N PHE A 59 9.04 -0.63 -2.56
CA PHE A 59 8.98 -0.75 -4.01
C PHE A 59 8.42 0.54 -4.61
N SER A 60 8.83 0.87 -5.84
CA SER A 60 8.23 1.97 -6.58
C SER A 60 8.14 1.67 -8.07
N CYS A 61 7.12 2.23 -8.72
CA CYS A 61 6.94 2.18 -10.16
C CYS A 61 6.41 3.52 -10.69
N LYS A 62 6.42 3.69 -12.01
CA LYS A 62 5.79 4.85 -12.64
C LYS A 62 4.30 4.88 -12.33
N ASP A 63 3.76 6.07 -12.08
CA ASP A 63 2.31 6.26 -11.92
C ASP A 63 1.65 6.26 -13.31
N PRO A 64 0.84 5.24 -13.65
CA PRO A 64 0.22 5.15 -14.97
C PRO A 64 -0.95 6.14 -15.15
N ILE A 65 -1.48 6.69 -14.06
CA ILE A 65 -2.63 7.59 -14.07
C ILE A 65 -2.17 9.03 -14.23
N ARG A 66 -1.26 9.49 -13.36
CA ARG A 66 -0.73 10.86 -13.40
C ARG A 66 0.33 11.04 -14.49
N GLY A 67 1.04 9.96 -14.85
CA GLY A 67 2.08 10.00 -15.87
C GLY A 67 3.30 10.85 -15.51
N GLY A 68 4.10 11.23 -16.51
CA GLY A 68 5.28 12.07 -16.33
C GLY A 68 6.34 11.41 -15.44
N LYS A 69 6.83 12.15 -14.44
CA LYS A 69 7.81 11.67 -13.44
C LYS A 69 7.16 11.14 -12.16
N ASN A 70 5.83 11.19 -12.06
CA ASN A 70 5.11 10.76 -10.88
C ASN A 70 5.25 9.25 -10.67
N ILE A 71 5.25 8.83 -9.41
CA ILE A 71 5.46 7.43 -9.02
C ILE A 71 4.45 6.97 -7.99
N LEU A 72 4.16 5.66 -8.02
CA LEU A 72 3.51 4.94 -6.93
C LEU A 72 4.58 4.28 -6.07
N VAL A 73 4.41 4.33 -4.76
CA VAL A 73 5.38 3.83 -3.78
C VAL A 73 4.68 2.88 -2.83
N MET A 74 4.95 1.58 -2.94
CA MET A 74 4.48 0.60 -1.97
C MET A 74 5.27 0.75 -0.68
N CYS A 75 4.56 0.82 0.44
CA CYS A 75 5.15 0.96 1.77
C CYS A 75 4.79 -0.20 2.68
N GLU A 76 5.73 -0.57 3.52
CA GLU A 76 5.49 -1.37 4.72
C GLU A 76 5.24 -0.46 5.92
N VAL A 77 4.30 -0.88 6.78
CA VAL A 77 4.03 -0.17 8.03
C VAL A 77 4.94 -0.71 9.13
N LEU A 78 5.62 0.19 9.81
CA LEU A 78 6.46 -0.11 10.97
C LEU A 78 5.91 0.57 12.22
N VAL A 79 6.15 -0.05 13.37
CA VAL A 79 5.89 0.53 14.69
C VAL A 79 6.92 1.64 14.94
N ALA A 80 6.48 2.86 15.17
CA ALA A 80 7.36 4.02 15.29
C ALA A 80 8.40 3.89 16.43
N SER A 81 7.99 3.36 17.59
CA SER A 81 8.87 3.22 18.75
C SER A 81 9.95 2.14 18.61
N THR A 82 9.76 1.14 17.75
CA THR A 82 10.66 -0.02 17.65
C THR A 82 11.30 -0.18 16.27
N GLY A 83 10.75 0.45 15.24
CA GLY A 83 11.15 0.26 13.85
C GLY A 83 10.86 -1.16 13.31
N LYS A 84 10.18 -2.00 14.06
CA LYS A 84 9.81 -3.36 13.64
C LYS A 84 8.56 -3.35 12.78
N PRO A 85 8.36 -4.38 11.90
CA PRO A 85 7.12 -4.51 11.16
C PRO A 85 5.89 -4.46 12.08
N HIS A 86 4.90 -3.65 11.68
CA HIS A 86 3.65 -3.56 12.42
C HIS A 86 2.90 -4.91 12.37
N PRO A 87 2.12 -5.31 13.40
CA PRO A 87 1.37 -6.58 13.40
C PRO A 87 0.42 -6.77 12.21
N THR A 88 -0.07 -5.68 11.60
CA THR A 88 -0.91 -5.72 10.38
C THR A 88 -0.10 -5.81 9.08
N ASN A 89 1.22 -5.78 9.15
CA ASN A 89 2.11 -5.79 7.98
C ASN A 89 2.39 -7.24 7.52
N SER A 90 1.41 -7.86 6.88
CA SER A 90 1.53 -9.21 6.32
C SER A 90 2.59 -9.31 5.21
N ARG A 91 2.85 -8.20 4.49
CA ARG A 91 3.86 -8.14 3.43
C ARG A 91 5.27 -8.43 3.94
N ALA A 92 5.63 -7.97 5.13
CA ALA A 92 6.96 -8.22 5.70
C ALA A 92 7.23 -9.72 5.89
N ALA A 93 6.25 -10.48 6.39
CA ALA A 93 6.34 -11.94 6.52
C ALA A 93 6.45 -12.61 5.13
N CYS A 94 5.62 -12.19 4.18
CA CYS A 94 5.66 -12.69 2.80
C CYS A 94 7.02 -12.41 2.14
N ALA A 95 7.58 -11.21 2.28
CA ALA A 95 8.87 -10.84 1.74
C ALA A 95 10.02 -11.67 2.33
N ALA A 96 9.96 -11.98 3.63
CA ALA A 96 10.94 -12.83 4.29
C ALA A 96 10.93 -14.27 3.72
N VAL A 97 9.74 -14.84 3.50
CA VAL A 97 9.58 -16.15 2.86
C VAL A 97 10.05 -16.13 1.41
N ALA A 98 9.64 -15.13 0.63
CA ALA A 98 10.06 -14.98 -0.75
C ALA A 98 11.60 -14.87 -0.88
N LYS A 99 12.23 -14.14 0.03
CA LYS A 99 13.71 -14.06 0.09
C LYS A 99 14.36 -15.41 0.40
N LYS A 100 13.80 -16.17 1.36
CA LYS A 100 14.30 -17.49 1.74
C LYS A 100 14.29 -18.47 0.56
N TYR A 101 13.26 -18.41 -0.27
CA TYR A 101 13.06 -19.33 -1.40
C TYR A 101 13.34 -18.68 -2.76
N ALA A 102 14.13 -17.61 -2.81
CA ALA A 102 14.41 -16.89 -4.05
C ALA A 102 15.05 -17.75 -5.15
N ALA A 103 15.80 -18.78 -4.76
CA ALA A 103 16.44 -19.72 -5.69
C ALA A 103 15.43 -20.58 -6.48
N GLU A 104 14.24 -20.78 -5.94
CA GLU A 104 13.17 -21.58 -6.58
C GLU A 104 12.51 -20.86 -7.76
N LYS A 105 12.74 -19.55 -7.93
CA LYS A 105 12.22 -18.72 -9.01
C LYS A 105 10.70 -18.89 -9.20
N MET A 106 9.96 -18.88 -8.09
CA MET A 106 8.52 -19.08 -8.09
C MET A 106 7.82 -18.03 -8.97
N ILE A 107 6.87 -18.49 -9.76
CA ILE A 107 6.03 -17.65 -10.62
C ILE A 107 4.61 -17.67 -10.08
N TYR A 108 4.02 -16.48 -9.92
CA TYR A 108 2.63 -16.29 -9.44
C TYR A 108 1.82 -15.57 -10.50
N GLY A 109 0.58 -16.05 -10.72
CA GLY A 109 -0.44 -15.36 -11.50
C GLY A 109 -1.52 -14.80 -10.56
N ILE A 110 -2.10 -13.67 -10.92
CA ILE A 110 -3.25 -13.09 -10.23
C ILE A 110 -4.35 -12.92 -11.26
N GLU A 111 -5.51 -13.56 -11.01
CA GLU A 111 -6.74 -13.36 -11.79
C GLU A 111 -7.62 -12.37 -11.03
N GLN A 112 -7.79 -11.17 -11.61
CA GLN A 112 -8.65 -10.16 -11.05
C GLN A 112 -10.07 -10.33 -11.54
N GLU A 113 -10.97 -10.76 -10.66
CA GLU A 113 -12.39 -10.95 -10.97
C GLU A 113 -13.24 -9.86 -10.28
N TYR A 114 -14.22 -9.34 -11.01
CA TYR A 114 -15.19 -8.40 -10.46
C TYR A 114 -16.51 -8.45 -11.24
N THR A 115 -17.59 -8.11 -10.57
CA THR A 115 -18.90 -7.94 -11.20
C THR A 115 -19.21 -6.45 -11.30
N MET A 116 -19.41 -5.96 -12.51
CA MET A 116 -19.87 -4.57 -12.70
C MET A 116 -21.32 -4.43 -12.25
N MET A 117 -21.56 -3.45 -11.38
CA MET A 117 -22.87 -3.20 -10.79
C MET A 117 -23.44 -1.87 -11.26
N ARG A 118 -24.76 -1.80 -11.43
CA ARG A 118 -25.49 -0.55 -11.61
C ARG A 118 -25.61 0.18 -10.25
N LEU A 119 -25.93 1.47 -10.28
CA LEU A 119 -26.12 2.26 -9.04
C LEU A 119 -27.27 1.73 -8.17
N ASN A 120 -28.24 1.02 -8.75
CA ASN A 120 -29.32 0.36 -8.02
C ASN A 120 -28.93 -1.01 -7.41
N GLY A 121 -27.65 -1.38 -7.44
CA GLY A 121 -27.15 -2.62 -6.86
C GLY A 121 -27.39 -3.87 -7.70
N ARG A 122 -27.80 -3.76 -8.98
CA ARG A 122 -27.99 -4.90 -9.88
C ARG A 122 -26.78 -5.09 -10.80
N PRO A 123 -26.35 -6.33 -11.07
CA PRO A 123 -25.30 -6.59 -12.05
C PRO A 123 -25.68 -6.12 -13.46
N PHE A 124 -24.70 -5.63 -14.21
CA PHE A 124 -24.89 -5.37 -15.64
C PHE A 124 -25.21 -6.65 -16.39
N GLY A 125 -26.07 -6.53 -17.43
CA GLY A 125 -26.47 -7.65 -18.29
C GLY A 125 -27.56 -8.57 -17.72
N PHE A 126 -27.96 -8.39 -16.46
CA PHE A 126 -29.09 -9.13 -15.90
C PHE A 126 -30.42 -8.46 -16.27
N PRO A 127 -31.47 -9.26 -16.57
CA PRO A 127 -32.80 -8.74 -16.88
C PRO A 127 -33.36 -7.89 -15.73
N GLU A 128 -34.11 -6.87 -16.06
CA GLU A 128 -34.94 -6.17 -15.08
C GLU A 128 -36.20 -7.00 -14.83
N LEU A 129 -36.45 -7.32 -13.56
CA LEU A 129 -37.68 -7.99 -13.12
C LEU A 129 -38.78 -6.93 -12.93
#